data_a8d608d3437a027f0b8708b053c8d5a1
#
_entry.id   a8d608d3437a027f0b8708b053c8d5a1
#
_cell.length_a   1.000
_cell.length_b   1.000
_cell.length_c   1.000
_cell.angle_alpha   90.00
_cell.angle_beta   90.00
_cell.angle_gamma   90.00
#
_symmetry.space_group_name_H-M   'P 1'
#
loop_
_entity.id
_entity.type
_entity.pdbx_description
1 polymer ?
#
loop_
_entity_poly.entity_id
_entity_poly.type
_entity_poly.pdbx_seq_one_letter_code
_entity_poly.pdbx_strand_id
1 'polypeptide(L)'
;EHKNYIGGRYSVLSEVGMLPAELMGLNEKNFKKFNYLIKNKRFLENLIINVENIIHYVKKNKKNSIILNYDESSENFFKWYQQLTAESLGKKSKGITPIISSMPKDNHSLLQLYLDGPKNCFFTFFNVTSKTSNKQSNKFILDDKKYLKNKNLNEILEAQEKSTQNIFRKKNIPFRSFNIKKKDENTLGELFCFCVLETILLGHALKVNPLDLSLIHI
;
A
#
# COMPACT_ATOMS: atom_id res chain seq x y z
N GLU A 1 1.28 -21.19 -20.64
CA GLU A 1 2.61 -20.72 -21.08
C GLU A 1 2.74 -19.23 -20.79
N HIS A 2 3.76 -18.82 -20.04
CA HIS A 2 3.95 -17.42 -19.65
C HIS A 2 4.30 -16.54 -20.85
N LYS A 3 3.68 -15.37 -20.93
CA LYS A 3 3.93 -14.42 -22.02
C LYS A 3 5.24 -13.68 -21.79
N ASN A 4 6.21 -13.82 -22.67
CA ASN A 4 7.57 -13.25 -22.57
C ASN A 4 7.59 -11.71 -22.41
N TYR A 5 6.53 -11.01 -22.84
CA TYR A 5 6.42 -9.55 -22.70
C TYR A 5 5.89 -9.08 -21.34
N ILE A 6 5.46 -10.02 -20.45
CA ILE A 6 5.02 -9.67 -19.09
C ILE A 6 6.23 -9.79 -18.15
N GLY A 7 6.77 -8.66 -17.73
CA GLY A 7 7.86 -8.66 -16.76
C GLY A 7 7.41 -9.18 -15.38
N GLY A 8 8.32 -9.81 -14.61
CA GLY A 8 8.02 -10.49 -13.35
C GLY A 8 7.22 -9.66 -12.36
N ARG A 9 7.53 -8.36 -12.18
CA ARG A 9 6.81 -7.46 -11.28
C ARG A 9 5.34 -7.20 -11.67
N TYR A 10 4.97 -7.45 -12.94
CA TYR A 10 3.61 -7.33 -13.46
C TYR A 10 2.88 -8.68 -13.54
N SER A 11 3.55 -9.80 -13.26
CA SER A 11 3.03 -11.14 -13.49
C SER A 11 2.16 -11.70 -12.35
N VAL A 12 1.93 -10.92 -11.29
CA VAL A 12 1.18 -11.37 -10.10
C VAL A 12 -0.23 -11.89 -10.42
N LEU A 13 -0.90 -11.31 -11.43
CA LEU A 13 -2.24 -11.74 -11.89
C LEU A 13 -2.19 -12.65 -13.13
N SER A 14 -0.99 -13.02 -13.60
CA SER A 14 -0.79 -14.02 -14.64
C SER A 14 -0.70 -15.42 -14.03
N GLU A 15 -0.47 -16.42 -14.89
CA GLU A 15 -0.24 -17.80 -14.48
C GLU A 15 0.89 -17.95 -13.44
N VAL A 16 1.87 -17.05 -13.45
CA VAL A 16 3.02 -17.06 -12.50
C VAL A 16 2.56 -16.86 -11.07
N GLY A 17 1.63 -15.95 -10.82
CA GLY A 17 1.05 -15.71 -9.48
C GLY A 17 -0.19 -16.57 -9.20
N MET A 18 -0.99 -16.88 -10.24
CA MET A 18 -2.27 -17.56 -10.04
C MET A 18 -2.13 -19.07 -9.87
N LEU A 19 -1.14 -19.72 -10.51
CA LEU A 19 -0.90 -21.17 -10.30
C LEU A 19 -0.55 -21.47 -8.82
N PRO A 20 0.41 -20.79 -8.18
CA PRO A 20 0.66 -20.96 -6.75
C PRO A 20 -0.58 -20.67 -5.89
N ALA A 21 -1.37 -19.65 -6.24
CA ALA A 21 -2.59 -19.30 -5.51
C ALA A 21 -3.62 -20.45 -5.55
N GLU A 22 -3.84 -21.07 -6.71
CA GLU A 22 -4.71 -22.23 -6.84
C GLU A 22 -4.20 -23.45 -6.07
N LEU A 23 -2.89 -23.71 -6.10
CA LEU A 23 -2.27 -24.79 -5.32
C LEU A 23 -2.43 -24.57 -3.79
N MET A 24 -2.54 -23.33 -3.35
CA MET A 24 -2.87 -22.98 -1.96
C MET A 24 -4.37 -23.00 -1.66
N GLY A 25 -5.23 -23.39 -2.61
CA GLY A 25 -6.68 -23.46 -2.45
C GLY A 25 -7.40 -22.11 -2.62
N LEU A 26 -6.76 -21.09 -3.16
CA LEU A 26 -7.36 -19.81 -3.48
C LEU A 26 -8.00 -19.85 -4.88
N ASN A 27 -9.05 -19.06 -5.08
CA ASN A 27 -9.77 -19.06 -6.37
C ASN A 27 -9.25 -17.93 -7.28
N GLU A 28 -8.51 -18.28 -8.35
CA GLU A 28 -7.96 -17.31 -9.29
C GLU A 28 -9.02 -16.42 -9.95
N LYS A 29 -10.23 -16.96 -10.20
CA LYS A 29 -11.34 -16.19 -10.82
C LYS A 29 -11.77 -15.03 -9.93
N ASN A 30 -11.66 -15.20 -8.61
CA ASN A 30 -11.97 -14.11 -7.67
C ASN A 30 -10.95 -13.00 -7.76
N PHE A 31 -9.65 -13.31 -7.88
CA PHE A 31 -8.61 -12.29 -8.10
C PHE A 31 -8.81 -11.49 -9.38
N LYS A 32 -9.44 -12.06 -10.41
CA LYS A 32 -9.62 -11.43 -11.73
C LYS A 32 -10.96 -10.69 -11.89
N LYS A 33 -11.77 -10.56 -10.82
CA LYS A 33 -13.07 -9.86 -10.88
C LYS A 33 -12.98 -8.34 -11.02
N PHE A 34 -11.82 -7.74 -10.99
CA PHE A 34 -11.61 -6.29 -11.03
C PHE A 34 -11.96 -5.61 -12.38
N ASN A 35 -12.34 -6.34 -13.41
CA ASN A 35 -12.70 -5.77 -14.72
C ASN A 35 -13.77 -4.67 -14.66
N TYR A 36 -14.64 -4.67 -13.64
CA TYR A 36 -15.62 -3.62 -13.44
C TYR A 36 -14.99 -2.29 -13.00
N LEU A 37 -13.82 -2.30 -12.35
CA LEU A 37 -13.11 -1.09 -11.91
C LEU A 37 -12.70 -0.23 -13.11
N ILE A 38 -12.13 -0.85 -14.15
CA ILE A 38 -11.69 -0.11 -15.35
C ILE A 38 -12.85 0.44 -16.18
N LYS A 39 -14.08 -0.03 -15.94
CA LYS A 39 -15.31 0.54 -16.51
C LYS A 39 -15.96 1.58 -15.60
N ASN A 40 -15.51 1.70 -14.36
CA ASN A 40 -16.07 2.62 -13.38
C ASN A 40 -15.41 4.00 -13.49
N LYS A 41 -16.17 4.97 -14.00
CA LYS A 41 -15.69 6.34 -14.21
C LYS A 41 -15.13 6.96 -12.91
N ARG A 42 -15.83 6.80 -11.79
CA ARG A 42 -15.39 7.34 -10.48
C ARG A 42 -14.07 6.73 -10.02
N PHE A 43 -13.86 5.44 -10.27
CA PHE A 43 -12.59 4.78 -9.96
C PHE A 43 -11.45 5.39 -10.78
N LEU A 44 -11.65 5.55 -12.09
CA LEU A 44 -10.64 6.13 -12.98
C LEU A 44 -10.32 7.59 -12.63
N GLU A 45 -11.33 8.41 -12.33
CA GLU A 45 -11.15 9.78 -11.87
C GLU A 45 -10.33 9.85 -10.59
N ASN A 46 -10.67 9.03 -9.59
CA ASN A 46 -9.92 8.96 -8.33
C ASN A 46 -8.48 8.47 -8.53
N LEU A 47 -8.25 7.52 -9.44
CA LEU A 47 -6.92 7.05 -9.78
C LEU A 47 -6.09 8.18 -10.42
N ILE A 48 -6.66 8.94 -11.35
CA ILE A 48 -6.00 10.08 -11.99
C ILE A 48 -5.66 11.15 -10.95
N ILE A 49 -6.61 11.56 -10.12
CA ILE A 49 -6.39 12.54 -9.03
C ILE A 49 -5.28 12.07 -8.10
N ASN A 50 -5.24 10.79 -7.78
CA ASN A 50 -4.20 10.22 -6.94
C ASN A 50 -2.81 10.32 -7.60
N VAL A 51 -2.72 9.98 -8.88
CA VAL A 51 -1.46 10.11 -9.67
C VAL A 51 -1.03 11.58 -9.75
N GLU A 52 -1.94 12.51 -10.02
CA GLU A 52 -1.65 13.95 -10.04
C GLU A 52 -1.10 14.45 -8.71
N ASN A 53 -1.70 14.04 -7.59
CA ASN A 53 -1.21 14.38 -6.25
C ASN A 53 0.20 13.85 -6.00
N ILE A 54 0.49 12.61 -6.38
CA ILE A 54 1.83 12.03 -6.24
C ILE A 54 2.84 12.81 -7.09
N ILE A 55 2.52 13.12 -8.34
CA ILE A 55 3.40 13.92 -9.22
C ILE A 55 3.60 15.33 -8.66
N HIS A 56 2.57 15.95 -8.09
CA HIS A 56 2.71 17.24 -7.41
C HIS A 56 3.71 17.16 -6.25
N TYR A 57 3.66 16.11 -5.43
CA TYR A 57 4.64 15.93 -4.35
C TYR A 57 6.04 15.66 -4.87
N VAL A 58 6.20 14.83 -5.91
CA VAL A 58 7.49 14.56 -6.55
C VAL A 58 8.11 15.86 -7.08
N LYS A 59 7.32 16.72 -7.74
CA LYS A 59 7.78 18.04 -8.21
C LYS A 59 8.20 18.97 -7.06
N LYS A 60 7.63 18.80 -5.86
CA LYS A 60 8.04 19.49 -4.62
C LYS A 60 9.19 18.80 -3.88
N ASN A 61 9.94 17.94 -4.56
CA ASN A 61 11.05 17.15 -4.02
C ASN A 61 10.69 16.19 -2.88
N LYS A 62 9.40 15.79 -2.79
CA LYS A 62 8.97 14.71 -1.91
C LYS A 62 8.99 13.41 -2.71
N LYS A 63 10.13 12.70 -2.67
CA LYS A 63 10.35 11.49 -3.47
C LYS A 63 10.25 10.20 -2.66
N ASN A 64 10.11 10.27 -1.34
CA ASN A 64 9.96 9.12 -0.47
C ASN A 64 8.48 8.85 -0.21
N SER A 65 7.98 7.70 -0.67
CA SER A 65 6.64 7.21 -0.42
C SER A 65 6.66 6.27 0.77
N ILE A 66 6.24 6.73 1.93
CA ILE A 66 6.22 5.93 3.16
C ILE A 66 4.87 5.23 3.29
N ILE A 67 4.87 3.91 3.36
CA ILE A 67 3.68 3.08 3.56
C ILE A 67 3.60 2.72 5.03
N LEU A 68 2.66 3.32 5.75
CA LEU A 68 2.36 3.06 7.15
C LEU A 68 1.40 1.86 7.21
N ASN A 69 1.96 0.66 7.29
CA ASN A 69 1.21 -0.59 7.22
C ASN A 69 0.74 -1.04 8.61
N TYR A 70 -0.57 -0.92 8.88
CA TYR A 70 -1.24 -1.40 10.12
C TYR A 70 -1.77 -2.84 10.00
N ASP A 71 -1.56 -3.52 8.88
CA ASP A 71 -1.89 -4.95 8.70
C ASP A 71 -0.64 -5.75 8.38
N GLU A 72 -0.04 -6.39 9.40
CA GLU A 72 1.18 -7.18 9.28
C GLU A 72 1.08 -8.24 8.17
N SER A 73 -0.09 -8.85 8.01
CA SER A 73 -0.31 -9.88 6.99
C SER A 73 -0.30 -9.34 5.55
N SER A 74 -0.24 -8.03 5.35
CA SER A 74 -0.07 -7.37 4.04
C SER A 74 1.38 -6.98 3.73
N GLU A 75 2.36 -7.35 4.56
CA GLU A 75 3.76 -6.99 4.35
C GLU A 75 4.29 -7.45 2.99
N ASN A 76 4.01 -8.70 2.60
CA ASN A 76 4.45 -9.24 1.31
C ASN A 76 3.78 -8.57 0.11
N PHE A 77 2.53 -8.11 0.25
CA PHE A 77 1.88 -7.28 -0.76
C PHE A 77 2.65 -5.97 -0.96
N PHE A 78 3.09 -5.33 0.10
CA PHE A 78 3.86 -4.09 0.00
C PHE A 78 5.30 -4.32 -0.47
N LYS A 79 5.93 -5.45 -0.18
CA LYS A 79 7.23 -5.83 -0.79
C LYS A 79 7.11 -5.97 -2.31
N TRP A 80 6.03 -6.58 -2.80
CA TRP A 80 5.73 -6.61 -4.23
C TRP A 80 5.49 -5.20 -4.80
N TYR A 81 4.69 -4.36 -4.14
CA TYR A 81 4.44 -2.98 -4.57
C TYR A 81 5.73 -2.14 -4.55
N GLN A 82 6.59 -2.38 -3.59
CA GLN A 82 7.92 -1.74 -3.50
C GLN A 82 8.76 -2.08 -4.74
N GLN A 83 8.84 -3.35 -5.11
CA GLN A 83 9.53 -3.77 -6.33
C GLN A 83 8.87 -3.19 -7.58
N LEU A 84 7.54 -3.31 -7.69
CA LEU A 84 6.78 -2.76 -8.81
C LEU A 84 7.09 -1.29 -9.04
N THR A 85 7.04 -0.47 -8.00
CA THR A 85 7.27 0.97 -8.07
C THR A 85 8.73 1.31 -8.35
N ALA A 86 9.67 0.70 -7.62
CA ALA A 86 11.08 1.01 -7.73
C ALA A 86 11.64 0.66 -9.11
N GLU A 87 11.41 -0.55 -9.60
CA GLU A 87 11.93 -1.00 -10.91
C GLU A 87 11.22 -0.30 -12.09
N SER A 88 9.94 0.03 -11.96
CA SER A 88 9.19 0.66 -13.05
C SER A 88 9.52 2.15 -13.20
N LEU A 89 9.71 2.87 -12.10
CA LEU A 89 9.86 4.32 -12.08
C LEU A 89 11.30 4.80 -11.87
N GLY A 90 12.18 3.97 -11.28
CA GLY A 90 13.56 4.30 -10.95
C GLY A 90 14.48 4.34 -12.14
N LYS A 91 14.24 5.26 -13.09
CA LYS A 91 14.96 5.37 -14.37
C LYS A 91 15.31 6.82 -14.70
N LYS A 92 16.42 7.06 -15.40
CA LYS A 92 16.84 8.40 -15.86
C LYS A 92 16.86 9.43 -14.72
N SER A 93 17.40 9.06 -13.55
CA SER A 93 17.45 9.88 -12.33
C SER A 93 16.09 10.35 -11.81
N LYS A 94 15.01 9.67 -12.23
CA LYS A 94 13.63 9.87 -11.76
C LYS A 94 13.19 8.71 -10.90
N GLY A 95 12.02 8.84 -10.30
CA GLY A 95 11.40 7.76 -9.54
C GLY A 95 10.89 8.21 -8.17
N ILE A 96 10.37 7.25 -7.47
CA ILE A 96 9.84 7.37 -6.10
C ILE A 96 10.48 6.24 -5.30
N THR A 97 10.95 6.54 -4.10
CA THR A 97 11.51 5.53 -3.18
C THR A 97 10.39 5.00 -2.27
N PRO A 98 9.85 3.83 -2.52
CA PRO A 98 8.83 3.22 -1.65
C PRO A 98 9.50 2.62 -0.42
N ILE A 99 9.01 2.98 0.77
CA ILE A 99 9.52 2.53 2.07
C ILE A 99 8.36 1.97 2.87
N ILE A 100 8.49 0.75 3.38
CA ILE A 100 7.48 0.11 4.22
C ILE A 100 7.84 0.38 5.68
N SER A 101 6.84 0.84 6.45
CA SER A 101 6.92 1.05 7.89
C SER A 101 5.88 0.17 8.57
N SER A 102 6.33 -0.70 9.47
CA SER A 102 5.47 -1.67 10.17
C SER A 102 4.82 -1.03 11.38
N MET A 103 3.53 -0.73 11.27
CA MET A 103 2.79 -0.04 12.32
C MET A 103 2.03 -1.03 13.22
N PRO A 104 1.90 -0.76 14.52
CA PRO A 104 2.32 0.45 15.25
C PRO A 104 3.76 0.40 15.79
N LYS A 105 4.53 -0.65 15.50
CA LYS A 105 5.91 -0.84 15.99
C LYS A 105 6.78 0.38 15.67
N ASP A 106 6.70 0.88 14.46
CA ASP A 106 7.50 2.00 13.98
C ASP A 106 7.02 3.38 14.49
N ASN A 107 5.91 3.44 15.24
CA ASN A 107 5.58 4.63 16.03
C ASN A 107 6.68 4.95 17.05
N HIS A 108 7.31 3.92 17.61
CA HIS A 108 8.40 4.12 18.56
C HIS A 108 9.70 4.53 17.86
N SER A 109 10.02 3.90 16.74
CA SER A 109 11.33 4.06 16.09
C SER A 109 11.39 5.19 15.06
N LEU A 110 10.32 5.45 14.30
CA LEU A 110 10.35 6.32 13.12
C LEU A 110 9.38 7.51 13.15
N LEU A 111 8.35 7.51 14.02
CA LEU A 111 7.33 8.55 13.98
C LEU A 111 7.90 9.95 14.20
N GLN A 112 8.89 10.11 15.08
CA GLN A 112 9.57 11.38 15.30
C GLN A 112 10.21 11.92 14.00
N LEU A 113 10.88 11.05 13.24
CA LEU A 113 11.47 11.40 11.94
C LEU A 113 10.40 11.85 10.94
N TYR A 114 9.25 11.15 10.91
CA TYR A 114 8.15 11.48 10.00
C TYR A 114 7.48 12.80 10.33
N LEU A 115 7.38 13.13 11.61
CA LEU A 115 6.73 14.36 12.07
C LEU A 115 7.61 15.61 11.99
N ASP A 116 8.88 15.50 12.33
CA ASP A 116 9.77 16.65 12.51
C ASP A 116 11.05 16.61 11.66
N GLY A 117 11.33 15.47 10.99
CA GLY A 117 12.47 15.30 10.10
C GLY A 117 12.31 16.00 8.74
N PRO A 118 13.14 15.63 7.75
CA PRO A 118 13.09 16.19 6.41
C PRO A 118 11.71 16.08 5.76
N LYS A 119 11.23 17.19 5.16
CA LYS A 119 9.89 17.24 4.54
C LYS A 119 9.89 16.72 3.10
N ASN A 120 10.62 15.61 2.86
CA ASN A 120 10.81 14.96 1.55
C ASN A 120 9.96 13.70 1.36
N CYS A 121 8.99 13.47 2.25
CA CYS A 121 8.10 12.31 2.25
C CYS A 121 6.64 12.70 1.95
N PHE A 122 5.88 11.74 1.41
CA PHE A 122 4.42 11.65 1.47
C PHE A 122 4.04 10.24 1.93
N PHE A 123 2.83 10.08 2.48
CA PHE A 123 2.50 8.90 3.26
C PHE A 123 1.25 8.19 2.73
N THR A 124 1.23 6.87 2.91
CA THR A 124 0.07 6.02 2.65
C THR A 124 -0.25 5.23 3.91
N PHE A 125 -1.39 5.48 4.53
CA PHE A 125 -1.92 4.63 5.59
C PHE A 125 -2.63 3.44 4.97
N PHE A 126 -2.38 2.27 5.50
CA PHE A 126 -3.05 1.04 5.09
C PHE A 126 -3.50 0.25 6.30
N ASN A 127 -4.79 -0.08 6.34
CA ASN A 127 -5.38 -0.89 7.40
C ASN A 127 -6.45 -1.82 6.85
N VAL A 128 -6.59 -3.00 7.47
CA VAL A 128 -7.65 -3.97 7.18
C VAL A 128 -8.53 -4.11 8.41
N THR A 129 -9.78 -3.64 8.29
CA THR A 129 -10.76 -3.68 9.36
C THR A 129 -11.45 -5.04 9.41
N SER A 130 -10.75 -6.08 9.87
CA SER A 130 -11.36 -7.40 10.05
C SER A 130 -12.27 -7.42 11.28
N LYS A 131 -13.50 -7.91 11.14
CA LYS A 131 -14.42 -8.10 12.27
C LYS A 131 -14.07 -9.29 13.17
N THR A 132 -13.11 -10.12 12.79
CA THR A 132 -12.72 -11.32 13.51
C THR A 132 -11.50 -11.05 14.39
N SER A 133 -11.70 -10.49 15.54
CA SER A 133 -10.66 -10.50 16.57
C SER A 133 -11.26 -10.96 17.90
N ASN A 134 -10.57 -11.88 18.54
CA ASN A 134 -10.92 -12.30 19.89
C ASN A 134 -10.74 -11.11 20.84
N LYS A 135 -11.71 -10.90 21.74
CA LYS A 135 -11.56 -9.91 22.81
C LYS A 135 -10.37 -10.29 23.68
N GLN A 136 -9.53 -9.34 23.97
CA GLN A 136 -8.41 -9.53 24.89
C GLN A 136 -8.93 -9.96 26.27
N SER A 137 -8.27 -10.93 26.90
CA SER A 137 -8.57 -11.30 28.26
C SER A 137 -8.24 -10.14 29.20
N ASN A 138 -9.23 -9.68 29.97
CA ASN A 138 -9.04 -8.60 30.96
C ASN A 138 -8.06 -8.97 32.11
N LYS A 139 -7.66 -10.26 32.21
CA LYS A 139 -6.78 -10.76 33.28
C LYS A 139 -5.39 -10.15 33.29
N PHE A 140 -4.92 -9.66 32.14
CA PHE A 140 -3.56 -9.12 31.96
C PHE A 140 -3.51 -7.60 31.83
N ILE A 141 -4.64 -6.90 31.98
CA ILE A 141 -4.68 -5.44 31.85
C ILE A 141 -4.42 -4.82 33.22
N LEU A 142 -3.30 -4.11 33.33
CA LEU A 142 -2.93 -3.36 34.54
C LEU A 142 -3.99 -2.29 34.85
N ASP A 143 -4.12 -1.95 36.14
CA ASP A 143 -5.15 -1.02 36.60
C ASP A 143 -5.02 0.39 36.02
N ASP A 144 -3.83 0.86 35.73
CA ASP A 144 -3.55 2.12 35.06
C ASP A 144 -3.95 2.12 33.56
N LYS A 145 -4.21 0.95 32.97
CA LYS A 145 -4.61 0.73 31.57
C LYS A 145 -6.11 0.35 31.43
N LYS A 146 -6.96 0.76 32.36
CA LYS A 146 -8.41 0.44 32.37
C LYS A 146 -9.14 0.79 31.06
N TYR A 147 -8.68 1.79 30.32
CA TYR A 147 -9.24 2.20 29.03
C TYR A 147 -9.09 1.13 27.93
N LEU A 148 -8.20 0.13 28.11
CA LEU A 148 -8.04 -1.00 27.20
C LEU A 148 -8.99 -2.16 27.53
N LYS A 149 -9.68 -2.14 28.68
CA LYS A 149 -10.61 -3.21 29.08
C LYS A 149 -11.73 -3.35 28.04
N ASN A 150 -12.05 -4.60 27.70
CA ASN A 150 -13.09 -4.95 26.71
C ASN A 150 -12.79 -4.49 25.26
N LYS A 151 -11.59 -3.97 24.97
CA LYS A 151 -11.17 -3.66 23.59
C LYS A 151 -10.57 -4.87 22.93
N ASN A 152 -10.83 -5.02 21.63
CA ASN A 152 -10.11 -5.98 20.83
C ASN A 152 -8.86 -5.32 20.21
N LEU A 153 -7.94 -6.13 19.71
CA LEU A 153 -6.68 -5.63 19.15
C LEU A 153 -6.92 -4.70 17.95
N ASN A 154 -7.90 -5.01 17.11
CA ASN A 154 -8.21 -4.17 15.93
C ASN A 154 -8.74 -2.80 16.34
N GLU A 155 -9.58 -2.70 17.39
CA GLU A 155 -10.04 -1.40 17.92
C GLU A 155 -8.87 -0.56 18.41
N ILE A 156 -7.86 -1.18 19.04
CA ILE A 156 -6.65 -0.49 19.51
C ILE A 156 -5.82 -0.02 18.32
N LEU A 157 -5.59 -0.88 17.32
CA LEU A 157 -4.85 -0.52 16.10
C LEU A 157 -5.53 0.60 15.32
N GLU A 158 -6.85 0.54 15.14
CA GLU A 158 -7.63 1.62 14.51
C GLU A 158 -7.54 2.94 15.27
N ALA A 159 -7.57 2.90 16.60
CA ALA A 159 -7.44 4.10 17.43
C ALA A 159 -6.05 4.73 17.27
N GLN A 160 -5.00 3.91 17.22
CA GLN A 160 -3.62 4.37 16.99
C GLN A 160 -3.46 4.96 15.59
N GLU A 161 -3.98 4.30 14.55
CA GLU A 161 -3.99 4.81 13.19
C GLU A 161 -4.68 6.17 13.10
N LYS A 162 -5.90 6.28 13.62
CA LYS A 162 -6.69 7.54 13.63
C LYS A 162 -5.96 8.65 14.37
N SER A 163 -5.31 8.34 15.50
CA SER A 163 -4.51 9.29 16.25
C SER A 163 -3.32 9.80 15.44
N THR A 164 -2.59 8.91 14.77
CA THR A 164 -1.47 9.27 13.89
C THR A 164 -1.95 10.12 12.71
N GLN A 165 -3.05 9.74 12.05
CA GLN A 165 -3.64 10.54 10.96
C GLN A 165 -4.04 11.94 11.44
N ASN A 166 -4.58 12.09 12.66
CA ASN A 166 -4.95 13.39 13.21
C ASN A 166 -3.72 14.29 13.46
N ILE A 167 -2.61 13.72 13.93
CA ILE A 167 -1.34 14.45 14.08
C ILE A 167 -0.82 14.89 12.70
N PHE A 168 -0.87 14.01 11.69
CA PHE A 168 -0.47 14.33 10.31
C PHE A 168 -1.29 15.48 9.73
N ARG A 169 -2.63 15.48 9.94
CA ARG A 169 -3.51 16.59 9.53
C ARG A 169 -3.12 17.90 10.22
N LYS A 170 -2.94 17.87 11.55
CA LYS A 170 -2.54 19.05 12.34
C LYS A 170 -1.19 19.64 11.90
N LYS A 171 -0.26 18.79 11.46
CA LYS A 171 1.06 19.19 10.97
C LYS A 171 1.12 19.44 9.44
N ASN A 172 -0.02 19.37 8.75
CA ASN A 172 -0.11 19.51 7.28
C ASN A 172 0.83 18.55 6.52
N ILE A 173 1.00 17.34 7.04
CA ILE A 173 1.79 16.29 6.38
C ILE A 173 0.90 15.59 5.36
N PRO A 174 1.29 15.49 4.09
CA PRO A 174 0.46 14.89 3.06
C PRO A 174 0.37 13.38 3.22
N PHE A 175 -0.85 12.85 3.17
CA PHE A 175 -1.09 11.42 3.19
C PHE A 175 -2.36 11.02 2.45
N ARG A 176 -2.44 9.76 2.07
CA ARG A 176 -3.64 9.05 1.63
C ARG A 176 -3.92 7.85 2.52
N SER A 177 -5.13 7.30 2.49
CA SER A 177 -5.51 6.13 3.30
C SER A 177 -6.24 5.09 2.47
N PHE A 178 -5.86 3.83 2.67
CA PHE A 178 -6.59 2.66 2.20
C PHE A 178 -7.19 1.94 3.39
N ASN A 179 -8.52 1.97 3.52
CA ASN A 179 -9.26 1.30 4.58
C ASN A 179 -9.97 0.09 3.97
N ILE A 180 -9.41 -1.08 4.17
CA ILE A 180 -9.89 -2.33 3.60
C ILE A 180 -10.83 -3.02 4.60
N LYS A 181 -12.06 -3.27 4.20
CA LYS A 181 -13.06 -3.92 5.07
C LYS A 181 -12.81 -5.42 5.25
N LYS A 182 -12.35 -6.07 4.19
CA LYS A 182 -12.07 -7.50 4.17
C LYS A 182 -10.96 -7.78 3.17
N LYS A 183 -10.00 -8.61 3.56
CA LYS A 183 -8.91 -9.05 2.69
C LYS A 183 -9.23 -10.44 2.16
N ASP A 184 -9.91 -10.49 1.03
CA ASP A 184 -10.18 -11.69 0.25
C ASP A 184 -9.57 -11.57 -1.15
N GLU A 185 -9.68 -12.62 -1.96
CA GLU A 185 -9.10 -12.68 -3.30
C GLU A 185 -9.59 -11.53 -4.19
N ASN A 186 -10.88 -11.17 -4.09
CA ASN A 186 -11.44 -10.07 -4.89
C ASN A 186 -10.78 -8.74 -4.52
N THR A 187 -10.72 -8.42 -3.24
CA THR A 187 -10.10 -7.18 -2.74
C THR A 187 -8.60 -7.14 -3.05
N LEU A 188 -7.89 -8.27 -2.93
CA LEU A 188 -6.48 -8.34 -3.33
C LEU A 188 -6.31 -8.12 -4.82
N GLY A 189 -7.19 -8.71 -5.66
CA GLY A 189 -7.19 -8.48 -7.11
C GLY A 189 -7.40 -7.00 -7.46
N GLU A 190 -8.33 -6.32 -6.79
CA GLU A 190 -8.56 -4.88 -6.95
C GLU A 190 -7.34 -4.04 -6.55
N LEU A 191 -6.69 -4.38 -5.44
CA LEU A 191 -5.47 -3.71 -4.98
C LEU A 191 -4.30 -3.92 -5.96
N PHE A 192 -4.11 -5.15 -6.46
CA PHE A 192 -3.11 -5.41 -7.50
C PHE A 192 -3.39 -4.59 -8.76
N CYS A 193 -4.63 -4.58 -9.23
CA CYS A 193 -5.05 -3.79 -10.39
C CYS A 193 -4.77 -2.30 -10.18
N PHE A 194 -5.18 -1.74 -9.02
CA PHE A 194 -4.94 -0.35 -8.68
C PHE A 194 -3.45 -0.01 -8.69
N CYS A 195 -2.61 -0.80 -8.03
CA CYS A 195 -1.16 -0.55 -7.94
C CYS A 195 -0.47 -0.62 -9.30
N VAL A 196 -0.86 -1.57 -10.15
CA VAL A 196 -0.34 -1.68 -11.53
C VAL A 196 -0.72 -0.45 -12.35
N LEU A 197 -1.99 -0.06 -12.35
CA LEU A 197 -2.46 1.11 -13.09
C LEU A 197 -1.83 2.41 -12.57
N GLU A 198 -1.75 2.60 -11.26
CA GLU A 198 -1.06 3.74 -10.64
C GLU A 198 0.38 3.83 -11.13
N THR A 199 1.11 2.71 -11.08
CA THR A 199 2.54 2.66 -11.48
C THR A 199 2.72 2.96 -12.97
N ILE A 200 1.86 2.43 -13.84
CA ILE A 200 1.91 2.71 -15.29
C ILE A 200 1.64 4.20 -15.55
N LEU A 201 0.62 4.78 -14.94
CA LEU A 201 0.27 6.19 -15.11
C LEU A 201 1.37 7.12 -14.56
N LEU A 202 1.96 6.77 -13.41
CA LEU A 202 3.12 7.50 -12.87
C LEU A 202 4.32 7.44 -13.83
N GLY A 203 4.60 6.28 -14.44
CA GLY A 203 5.64 6.13 -15.46
C GLY A 203 5.45 7.07 -16.63
N HIS A 204 4.23 7.14 -17.18
CA HIS A 204 3.89 8.07 -18.25
C HIS A 204 4.05 9.53 -17.82
N ALA A 205 3.54 9.90 -16.64
CA ALA A 205 3.65 11.27 -16.11
C ALA A 205 5.11 11.68 -15.83
N LEU A 206 5.96 10.75 -15.40
CA LEU A 206 7.40 10.95 -15.22
C LEU A 206 8.19 10.85 -16.52
N LYS A 207 7.56 10.50 -17.65
CA LYS A 207 8.23 10.28 -18.96
C LYS A 207 9.32 9.21 -18.87
N VAL A 208 9.03 8.10 -18.23
CA VAL A 208 9.83 6.87 -18.22
C VAL A 208 8.98 5.70 -18.71
N ASN A 209 9.59 4.71 -19.36
CA ASN A 209 8.86 3.50 -19.72
C ASN A 209 8.73 2.59 -18.50
N PRO A 210 7.52 2.40 -17.91
CA PRO A 210 7.37 1.59 -16.71
C PRO A 210 7.52 0.09 -16.98
N LEU A 211 7.39 -0.35 -18.23
CA LEU A 211 7.41 -1.77 -18.63
C LEU A 211 8.82 -2.26 -18.98
N ASP A 212 9.76 -1.34 -19.22
CA ASP A 212 11.12 -1.65 -19.60
C ASP A 212 11.95 -2.24 -18.45
N LEU A 213 12.76 -3.26 -18.72
CA LEU A 213 13.66 -3.96 -17.81
C LEU A 213 15.15 -3.58 -18.04
N SER A 214 15.43 -2.40 -18.54
CA SER A 214 16.73 -1.95 -19.05
C SER A 214 17.94 -2.15 -18.11
N LEU A 215 17.77 -2.52 -16.85
CA LEU A 215 18.87 -2.76 -15.91
C LEU A 215 19.44 -4.20 -15.94
N ILE A 216 18.82 -5.12 -16.68
CA ILE A 216 19.28 -6.52 -16.75
C ILE A 216 20.16 -6.75 -17.99
N HIS A 217 20.29 -5.76 -18.84
CA HIS A 217 21.07 -5.80 -20.08
C HIS A 217 22.27 -4.84 -20.06
N ILE A 218 22.90 -4.65 -18.87
CA ILE A 218 24.20 -3.99 -18.75
C ILE A 218 25.29 -5.04 -18.68
#